data_392cdc8472503de21ad38ccf63a55c61
#
_entry.id   392cdc8472503de21ad38ccf63a55c61
#
_cell.length_a   1.000
_cell.length_b   1.000
_cell.length_c   1.000
_cell.angle_alpha   90.00
_cell.angle_beta   90.00
_cell.angle_gamma   90.00
#
_symmetry.space_group_name_H-M   'P 1'
#
loop_
_entity.id
_entity.type
_entity.pdbx_description
1 polymer ?
#
loop_
_entity_poly.entity_id
_entity_poly.type
_entity_poly.pdbx_seq_one_letter_code
_entity_poly.pdbx_strand_id
1 'polypeptide(L)'
;MPEGDAVRRTARSLDAALADRVLEACDIRVPRFATVDLTGQTVLGTRAVGKHLLTRTDAGLTLHSHRRMEGRWVTGPPHLRTGPGHQIRVVLRTGDSAAIGVRLAMVEVARTTEESRWVGHLGPDILGEDFDPGLPLPTDRPLVEMLLDQRVIAGMGTIWAAETAFGLGLSPFTPLGSADASGAIESTRTKMLTAVRGARPAMMVFERTGQPCRVCGAPIRSGRVGRAPRDRVTYWCPSCQG
;
A
#
# COMPACT_ATOMS: atom_id res chain seq x y z
N MET A 1 0.99 6.73 6.44
CA MET A 1 0.17 5.53 6.08
C MET A 1 0.98 4.67 5.13
N PRO A 2 1.03 3.36 5.30
CA PRO A 2 1.68 2.51 4.31
C PRO A 2 0.97 2.60 2.96
N GLU A 3 1.74 2.86 1.89
CA GLU A 3 1.24 2.92 0.52
C GLU A 3 1.75 1.69 -0.26
N GLY A 4 1.45 1.58 -1.54
CA GLY A 4 1.76 0.41 -2.34
C GLY A 4 3.21 -0.07 -2.26
N ASP A 5 4.17 0.87 -2.23
CA ASP A 5 5.60 0.58 -2.06
C ASP A 5 5.93 -0.10 -0.72
N ALA A 6 5.36 0.42 0.37
CA ALA A 6 5.55 -0.14 1.71
C ALA A 6 4.83 -1.50 1.86
N VAL A 7 3.68 -1.69 1.21
CA VAL A 7 2.96 -2.95 1.20
C VAL A 7 3.70 -3.99 0.37
N ARG A 8 4.23 -3.61 -0.80
CA ARG A 8 5.03 -4.50 -1.64
C ARG A 8 6.34 -4.94 -0.97
N ARG A 9 7.02 -4.04 -0.23
CA ARG A 9 8.15 -4.43 0.64
C ARG A 9 7.74 -5.47 1.68
N THR A 10 6.59 -5.25 2.33
CA THR A 10 6.06 -6.21 3.31
C THR A 10 5.76 -7.56 2.67
N ALA A 11 5.14 -7.57 1.46
CA ALA A 11 4.89 -8.80 0.72
C ALA A 11 6.19 -9.57 0.46
N ARG A 12 7.25 -8.89 -0.03
CA ARG A 12 8.57 -9.51 -0.23
C ARG A 12 9.17 -10.10 1.05
N SER A 13 9.03 -9.39 2.19
CA SER A 13 9.53 -9.89 3.47
C SER A 13 8.76 -11.13 3.95
N LEU A 14 7.45 -11.15 3.75
CA LEU A 14 6.60 -12.31 4.07
C LEU A 14 6.90 -13.47 3.13
N ASP A 15 7.05 -13.20 1.85
CA ASP A 15 7.38 -14.20 0.84
C ASP A 15 8.73 -14.87 1.15
N ALA A 16 9.76 -14.08 1.40
CA ALA A 16 11.08 -14.59 1.79
C ALA A 16 11.06 -15.42 3.09
N ALA A 17 10.15 -15.09 4.02
CA ALA A 17 10.03 -15.82 5.28
C ALA A 17 9.18 -17.10 5.17
N LEU A 18 8.17 -17.13 4.31
CA LEU A 18 7.13 -18.16 4.34
C LEU A 18 7.00 -18.98 3.06
N ALA A 19 7.36 -18.43 1.88
CA ALA A 19 7.12 -19.12 0.61
C ALA A 19 7.84 -20.47 0.54
N ASP A 20 7.15 -21.45 -0.05
CA ASP A 20 7.58 -22.85 -0.21
C ASP A 20 7.86 -23.58 1.11
N ARG A 21 7.30 -23.08 2.24
CA ARG A 21 7.46 -23.68 3.56
C ARG A 21 6.12 -24.13 4.13
N VAL A 22 6.18 -25.25 4.87
CA VAL A 22 5.03 -25.75 5.63
C VAL A 22 4.86 -24.92 6.90
N LEU A 23 3.65 -24.51 7.20
CA LEU A 23 3.31 -23.86 8.46
C LEU A 23 3.27 -24.90 9.59
N GLU A 24 4.17 -24.79 10.55
CA GLU A 24 4.19 -25.61 11.77
C GLU A 24 3.26 -25.05 12.84
N ALA A 25 2.94 -23.76 12.79
CA ALA A 25 1.95 -23.15 13.67
C ALA A 25 1.25 -21.97 12.99
N CYS A 26 -0.05 -21.89 13.22
CA CYS A 26 -0.92 -20.80 12.79
C CYS A 26 -1.80 -20.36 13.97
N ASP A 27 -1.77 -19.06 14.32
CA ASP A 27 -2.61 -18.50 15.38
C ASP A 27 -3.22 -17.19 14.85
N ILE A 28 -4.51 -17.22 14.53
CA ILE A 28 -5.27 -16.06 14.03
C ILE A 28 -6.14 -15.53 15.16
N ARG A 29 -5.76 -14.34 15.69
CA ARG A 29 -6.42 -13.72 16.84
C ARG A 29 -7.50 -12.70 16.46
N VAL A 30 -8.23 -12.99 15.40
CA VAL A 30 -9.40 -12.23 14.98
C VAL A 30 -10.62 -13.12 15.22
N PRO A 31 -11.61 -12.72 16.02
CA PRO A 31 -12.69 -13.59 16.48
C PRO A 31 -13.37 -14.40 15.38
N ARG A 32 -13.67 -13.77 14.25
CA ARG A 32 -14.31 -14.42 13.09
C ARG A 32 -13.50 -15.56 12.48
N PHE A 33 -12.18 -15.53 12.64
CA PHE A 33 -11.24 -16.47 12.01
C PHE A 33 -10.38 -17.22 13.04
N ALA A 34 -10.71 -17.11 14.34
CA ALA A 34 -9.91 -17.71 15.41
C ALA A 34 -9.88 -19.24 15.39
N THR A 35 -10.85 -19.88 14.72
CA THR A 35 -10.91 -21.33 14.53
C THR A 35 -10.27 -21.81 13.23
N VAL A 36 -9.82 -20.88 12.37
CA VAL A 36 -9.12 -21.24 11.12
C VAL A 36 -7.69 -21.62 11.46
N ASP A 37 -7.32 -22.83 11.10
CA ASP A 37 -5.96 -23.33 11.23
C ASP A 37 -5.37 -23.63 9.85
N LEU A 38 -4.23 -23.05 9.57
CA LEU A 38 -3.45 -23.27 8.35
C LEU A 38 -2.23 -24.15 8.60
N THR A 39 -2.10 -24.72 9.80
CA THR A 39 -1.01 -25.63 10.16
C THR A 39 -0.99 -26.86 9.24
N GLY A 40 0.20 -27.26 8.81
CA GLY A 40 0.40 -28.35 7.86
C GLY A 40 0.26 -27.94 6.38
N GLN A 41 -0.20 -26.72 6.08
CA GLN A 41 -0.31 -26.25 4.71
C GLN A 41 1.01 -25.58 4.26
N THR A 42 1.35 -25.74 2.98
CA THR A 42 2.48 -25.06 2.36
C THR A 42 2.07 -23.68 1.90
N VAL A 43 2.83 -22.65 2.27
CA VAL A 43 2.64 -21.29 1.74
C VAL A 43 3.18 -21.24 0.32
N LEU A 44 2.32 -20.99 -0.66
CA LEU A 44 2.69 -20.86 -2.08
C LEU A 44 3.36 -19.49 -2.40
N GLY A 45 3.13 -18.49 -1.55
CA GLY A 45 3.70 -17.17 -1.69
C GLY A 45 2.82 -16.06 -1.13
N THR A 46 3.41 -14.87 -1.02
CA THR A 46 2.72 -13.65 -0.59
C THR A 46 2.87 -12.57 -1.65
N ARG A 47 1.77 -12.04 -2.13
CA ARG A 47 1.75 -10.92 -3.08
C ARG A 47 1.06 -9.69 -2.51
N ALA A 48 1.45 -8.52 -3.00
CA ALA A 48 0.73 -7.27 -2.82
C ALA A 48 -0.15 -6.99 -4.05
N VAL A 49 -1.37 -6.49 -3.81
CA VAL A 49 -2.24 -5.92 -4.83
C VAL A 49 -2.76 -4.59 -4.27
N GLY A 50 -2.32 -3.48 -4.86
CA GLY A 50 -2.52 -2.16 -4.29
C GLY A 50 -1.97 -2.06 -2.86
N LYS A 51 -2.86 -1.94 -1.88
CA LYS A 51 -2.50 -1.87 -0.45
C LYS A 51 -2.89 -3.13 0.33
N HIS A 52 -3.27 -4.21 -0.34
CA HIS A 52 -3.65 -5.49 0.21
C HIS A 52 -2.50 -6.50 0.15
N LEU A 53 -2.42 -7.38 1.13
CA LEU A 53 -1.48 -8.51 1.20
C LEU A 53 -2.28 -9.80 1.09
N LEU A 54 -1.89 -10.68 0.20
CA LEU A 54 -2.53 -11.96 -0.08
C LEU A 54 -1.48 -13.06 0.05
N THR A 55 -1.58 -13.87 1.11
CA THR A 55 -0.72 -15.04 1.36
C THR A 55 -1.51 -16.29 1.04
N ARG A 56 -1.10 -17.04 0.02
CA ARG A 56 -1.78 -18.23 -0.50
C ARG A 56 -1.18 -19.51 0.05
N THR A 57 -2.01 -20.53 0.24
CA THR A 57 -1.59 -21.88 0.62
C THR A 57 -1.98 -22.91 -0.43
N ASP A 58 -1.32 -24.07 -0.39
CA ASP A 58 -1.57 -25.22 -1.28
C ASP A 58 -2.95 -25.85 -1.09
N ALA A 59 -3.58 -25.63 0.09
CA ALA A 59 -4.97 -26.04 0.32
C ALA A 59 -6.01 -25.12 -0.36
N GLY A 60 -5.58 -24.17 -1.20
CA GLY A 60 -6.46 -23.25 -1.91
C GLY A 60 -7.08 -22.18 -1.02
N LEU A 61 -6.44 -21.86 0.09
CA LEU A 61 -6.82 -20.76 0.98
C LEU A 61 -5.92 -19.54 0.80
N THR A 62 -6.47 -18.37 1.04
CA THR A 62 -5.74 -17.10 1.06
C THR A 62 -5.98 -16.39 2.39
N LEU A 63 -4.90 -16.10 3.09
CA LEU A 63 -4.88 -15.16 4.21
C LEU A 63 -4.73 -13.75 3.63
N HIS A 64 -5.81 -12.98 3.69
CA HIS A 64 -5.81 -11.55 3.34
C HIS A 64 -5.49 -10.70 4.57
N SER A 65 -4.64 -9.71 4.41
CA SER A 65 -4.42 -8.69 5.43
C SER A 65 -4.26 -7.30 4.85
N HIS A 66 -4.71 -6.30 5.62
CA HIS A 66 -4.54 -4.89 5.30
C HIS A 66 -4.00 -4.14 6.52
N ARG A 67 -2.92 -3.41 6.34
CA ARG A 67 -2.20 -2.73 7.44
C ARG A 67 -2.93 -1.48 7.94
N ARG A 68 -3.63 -0.76 7.07
CA ARG A 68 -4.13 0.60 7.29
C ARG A 68 -3.02 1.50 7.87
N MET A 69 -3.29 2.21 9.00
CA MET A 69 -2.36 3.22 9.53
C MET A 69 -1.24 2.63 10.40
N GLU A 70 -1.59 1.70 11.29
CA GLU A 70 -0.70 1.24 12.36
C GLU A 70 -0.22 -0.20 12.20
N GLY A 71 -0.90 -0.98 11.35
CA GLY A 71 -0.60 -2.38 11.17
C GLY A 71 0.78 -2.62 10.58
N ARG A 72 1.46 -3.64 11.07
CA ARG A 72 2.73 -4.10 10.51
C ARG A 72 2.87 -5.61 10.59
N TRP A 73 3.65 -6.15 9.68
CA TRP A 73 4.19 -7.49 9.77
C TRP A 73 5.65 -7.42 10.20
N VAL A 74 6.06 -8.35 11.04
CA VAL A 74 7.44 -8.53 11.50
C VAL A 74 7.84 -9.95 11.18
N THR A 75 8.93 -10.15 10.45
CA THR A 75 9.49 -11.45 10.10
C THR A 75 10.81 -11.67 10.83
N GLY A 76 11.16 -12.91 11.12
CA GLY A 76 12.39 -13.25 11.81
C GLY A 76 12.48 -14.75 12.13
N PRO A 77 13.37 -15.16 13.07
CA PRO A 77 13.58 -16.56 13.41
C PRO A 77 12.32 -17.22 14.02
N PRO A 78 12.21 -18.55 14.03
CA PRO A 78 10.99 -19.27 14.43
C PRO A 78 10.52 -18.94 15.86
N HIS A 79 11.42 -18.56 16.75
CA HIS A 79 11.12 -18.14 18.12
C HIS A 79 10.83 -16.63 18.27
N LEU A 80 10.70 -15.89 17.17
CA LEU A 80 10.41 -14.45 17.17
C LEU A 80 9.24 -14.13 18.12
N ARG A 81 9.44 -13.10 18.94
CA ARG A 81 8.39 -12.45 19.74
C ARG A 81 8.40 -10.95 19.44
N THR A 82 7.25 -10.32 19.38
CA THR A 82 7.14 -8.89 19.12
C THR A 82 5.87 -8.32 19.70
N GLY A 83 5.98 -7.13 20.28
CA GLY A 83 4.87 -6.35 20.82
C GLY A 83 4.10 -7.00 21.96
N PRO A 84 3.14 -6.27 22.54
CA PRO A 84 2.21 -6.83 23.51
C PRO A 84 1.27 -7.84 22.88
N GLY A 85 0.95 -8.93 23.59
CA GLY A 85 0.13 -10.04 23.08
C GLY A 85 -1.24 -9.62 22.56
N HIS A 86 -1.88 -8.62 23.20
CA HIS A 86 -3.18 -8.09 22.78
C HIS A 86 -3.17 -7.35 21.45
N GLN A 87 -2.00 -6.94 20.95
CA GLN A 87 -1.84 -6.29 19.64
C GLN A 87 -1.58 -7.27 18.50
N ILE A 88 -1.23 -8.52 18.82
CA ILE A 88 -0.98 -9.54 17.82
C ILE A 88 -2.32 -9.98 17.21
N ARG A 89 -2.36 -10.06 15.90
CA ARG A 89 -3.53 -10.50 15.12
C ARG A 89 -3.30 -11.82 14.40
N VAL A 90 -2.07 -12.10 14.01
CA VAL A 90 -1.70 -13.33 13.32
C VAL A 90 -0.29 -13.74 13.73
N VAL A 91 -0.07 -15.02 13.94
CA VAL A 91 1.25 -15.63 14.08
C VAL A 91 1.32 -16.80 13.11
N LEU A 92 2.29 -16.77 12.20
CA LEU A 92 2.63 -17.87 11.29
C LEU A 92 4.06 -18.31 11.61
N ARG A 93 4.30 -19.60 11.72
CA ARG A 93 5.63 -20.17 11.99
C ARG A 93 5.92 -21.31 11.05
N THR A 94 7.14 -21.37 10.60
CA THR A 94 7.74 -22.50 9.88
C THR A 94 8.91 -23.05 10.69
N GLY A 95 9.58 -24.08 10.23
CA GLY A 95 10.74 -24.66 10.91
C GLY A 95 11.88 -23.68 11.14
N ASP A 96 12.04 -22.71 10.25
CA ASP A 96 13.18 -21.78 10.25
C ASP A 96 12.80 -20.29 10.36
N SER A 97 11.53 -19.95 10.33
CA SER A 97 11.07 -18.56 10.35
C SER A 97 9.73 -18.35 11.03
N ALA A 98 9.44 -17.08 11.33
CA ALA A 98 8.14 -16.63 11.78
C ALA A 98 7.73 -15.31 11.14
N ALA A 99 6.43 -15.13 10.95
CA ALA A 99 5.81 -13.88 10.56
C ALA A 99 4.70 -13.51 11.55
N ILE A 100 4.78 -12.33 12.15
CA ILE A 100 3.82 -11.87 13.17
C ILE A 100 3.16 -10.59 12.70
N GLY A 101 1.84 -10.64 12.53
CA GLY A 101 1.00 -9.49 12.21
C GLY A 101 0.56 -8.75 13.47
N VAL A 102 1.00 -7.49 13.61
CA VAL A 102 0.72 -6.65 14.78
C VAL A 102 -0.18 -5.50 14.37
N ARG A 103 -1.25 -5.23 15.12
CA ARG A 103 -2.24 -4.17 14.88
C ARG A 103 -2.81 -4.17 13.45
N LEU A 104 -2.84 -5.33 12.78
CA LEU A 104 -3.46 -5.43 11.47
C LEU A 104 -4.93 -5.03 11.58
N ALA A 105 -5.36 -4.08 10.78
CA ALA A 105 -6.73 -3.58 10.83
C ALA A 105 -7.74 -4.54 10.18
N MET A 106 -7.27 -5.33 9.21
CA MET A 106 -8.07 -6.37 8.56
C MET A 106 -7.23 -7.64 8.46
N VAL A 107 -7.84 -8.75 8.85
CA VAL A 107 -7.34 -10.11 8.67
C VAL A 107 -8.54 -10.97 8.32
N GLU A 108 -8.51 -11.63 7.20
CA GLU A 108 -9.56 -12.51 6.71
C GLU A 108 -8.94 -13.73 6.04
N VAL A 109 -9.66 -14.86 6.08
CA VAL A 109 -9.31 -16.06 5.33
C VAL A 109 -10.48 -16.47 4.47
N ALA A 110 -10.22 -16.79 3.20
CA ALA A 110 -11.21 -17.33 2.29
C ALA A 110 -10.54 -18.24 1.25
N ARG A 111 -11.33 -18.89 0.41
CA ARG A 111 -10.80 -19.63 -0.74
C ARG A 111 -10.07 -18.69 -1.70
N THR A 112 -8.98 -19.14 -2.29
CA THR A 112 -8.19 -18.35 -3.25
C THR A 112 -9.04 -17.91 -4.45
N THR A 113 -10.03 -18.70 -4.84
CA THR A 113 -11.00 -18.36 -5.90
C THR A 113 -11.89 -17.15 -5.54
N GLU A 114 -11.94 -16.76 -4.28
CA GLU A 114 -12.77 -15.64 -3.78
C GLU A 114 -11.96 -14.35 -3.55
N GLU A 115 -10.69 -14.30 -3.93
CA GLU A 115 -9.83 -13.11 -3.73
C GLU A 115 -10.40 -11.83 -4.35
N SER A 116 -11.18 -11.96 -5.43
CA SER A 116 -11.86 -10.83 -6.09
C SER A 116 -12.74 -10.00 -5.13
N ARG A 117 -13.25 -10.59 -4.05
CA ARG A 117 -14.00 -9.87 -3.01
C ARG A 117 -13.20 -8.78 -2.32
N TRP A 118 -11.87 -8.91 -2.27
CA TRP A 118 -10.96 -7.95 -1.63
C TRP A 118 -10.30 -7.00 -2.62
N VAL A 119 -10.02 -7.49 -3.82
CA VAL A 119 -9.19 -6.74 -4.79
C VAL A 119 -9.84 -6.55 -6.15
N GLY A 120 -10.99 -7.19 -6.43
CA GLY A 120 -11.65 -7.12 -7.73
C GLY A 120 -12.25 -5.75 -8.07
N HIS A 121 -12.36 -4.86 -7.10
CA HIS A 121 -12.82 -3.48 -7.31
C HIS A 121 -11.68 -2.50 -7.56
N LEU A 122 -10.43 -2.94 -7.45
CA LEU A 122 -9.26 -2.09 -7.65
C LEU A 122 -9.01 -1.85 -9.13
N GLY A 123 -8.56 -0.65 -9.45
CA GLY A 123 -7.97 -0.32 -10.74
C GLY A 123 -6.57 -0.95 -10.88
N PRO A 124 -5.88 -0.68 -12.01
CA PRO A 124 -4.52 -1.16 -12.23
C PRO A 124 -3.58 -0.78 -11.07
N ASP A 125 -2.81 -1.75 -10.57
CA ASP A 125 -1.82 -1.50 -9.52
C ASP A 125 -0.61 -0.77 -10.13
N ILE A 126 -0.32 0.44 -9.65
CA ILE A 126 0.81 1.26 -10.12
C ILE A 126 2.15 0.51 -10.07
N LEU A 127 2.29 -0.49 -9.20
CA LEU A 127 3.48 -1.33 -9.09
C LEU A 127 3.34 -2.65 -9.86
N GLY A 128 2.20 -2.90 -10.52
CA GLY A 128 1.98 -4.08 -11.36
C GLY A 128 2.96 -4.15 -12.53
N GLU A 129 3.21 -5.35 -13.01
CA GLU A 129 4.10 -5.56 -14.17
C GLU A 129 3.50 -4.99 -15.45
N ASP A 130 2.19 -5.18 -15.63
CA ASP A 130 1.42 -4.74 -16.79
C ASP A 130 0.81 -3.34 -16.63
N PHE A 131 1.32 -2.52 -15.69
CA PHE A 131 0.80 -1.18 -15.46
C PHE A 131 1.15 -0.25 -16.62
N ASP A 132 0.12 0.35 -17.23
CA ASP A 132 0.27 1.36 -18.27
C ASP A 132 0.13 2.77 -17.68
N PRO A 133 1.17 3.61 -17.70
CA PRO A 133 1.09 5.00 -17.24
C PRO A 133 0.15 5.87 -18.09
N GLY A 134 -0.12 5.47 -19.33
CA GLY A 134 -1.04 6.12 -20.26
C GLY A 134 -2.50 5.72 -20.09
N LEU A 135 -2.85 5.00 -19.00
CA LEU A 135 -4.23 4.60 -18.75
C LEU A 135 -5.19 5.81 -18.75
N PRO A 136 -6.43 5.65 -19.25
CA PRO A 136 -7.41 6.73 -19.25
C PRO A 136 -7.80 7.12 -17.82
N LEU A 137 -7.70 8.42 -17.51
CA LEU A 137 -7.99 8.97 -16.19
C LEU A 137 -9.28 9.81 -16.21
N PRO A 138 -10.08 9.80 -15.14
CA PRO A 138 -11.15 10.77 -14.94
C PRO A 138 -10.60 12.20 -14.91
N THR A 139 -11.21 13.10 -15.67
CA THR A 139 -10.72 14.47 -15.87
C THR A 139 -11.58 15.54 -15.20
N ASP A 140 -12.68 15.17 -14.57
CA ASP A 140 -13.76 16.01 -14.08
C ASP A 140 -13.74 16.30 -12.57
N ARG A 141 -12.83 15.68 -11.84
CA ARG A 141 -12.70 15.83 -10.38
C ARG A 141 -11.31 16.26 -9.95
N PRO A 142 -11.15 16.78 -8.70
CA PRO A 142 -9.85 17.22 -8.19
C PRO A 142 -8.76 16.18 -8.39
N LEU A 143 -7.60 16.59 -8.91
CA LEU A 143 -6.50 15.72 -9.31
C LEU A 143 -6.10 14.73 -8.19
N VAL A 144 -5.84 15.24 -6.98
CA VAL A 144 -5.40 14.37 -5.89
C VAL A 144 -6.53 13.45 -5.40
N GLU A 145 -7.81 13.88 -5.47
CA GLU A 145 -8.94 13.01 -5.17
C GLU A 145 -9.02 11.83 -6.16
N MET A 146 -8.81 12.11 -7.43
CA MET A 146 -8.75 11.10 -8.49
C MET A 146 -7.57 10.13 -8.26
N LEU A 147 -6.37 10.63 -8.00
CA LEU A 147 -5.17 9.82 -7.75
C LEU A 147 -5.27 8.96 -6.47
N LEU A 148 -6.06 9.37 -5.49
CA LEU A 148 -6.30 8.61 -4.26
C LEU A 148 -7.36 7.50 -4.42
N ASP A 149 -8.16 7.54 -5.47
CA ASP A 149 -9.19 6.52 -5.72
C ASP A 149 -8.53 5.21 -6.19
N GLN A 150 -8.55 4.21 -5.31
CA GLN A 150 -7.94 2.91 -5.59
C GLN A 150 -8.62 2.15 -6.75
N ARG A 151 -9.79 2.59 -7.21
CA ARG A 151 -10.49 2.04 -8.39
C ARG A 151 -9.92 2.61 -9.69
N VAL A 152 -9.22 3.74 -9.62
CA VAL A 152 -8.55 4.38 -10.76
C VAL A 152 -7.11 3.90 -10.85
N ILE A 153 -6.32 4.08 -9.77
CA ILE A 153 -4.94 3.61 -9.67
C ILE A 153 -4.76 2.99 -8.27
N ALA A 154 -4.60 1.68 -8.21
CA ALA A 154 -4.35 1.00 -6.96
C ALA A 154 -2.90 1.21 -6.48
N GLY A 155 -2.72 1.26 -5.15
CA GLY A 155 -1.41 1.40 -4.53
C GLY A 155 -1.02 2.83 -4.19
N MET A 156 -1.47 3.83 -4.95
CA MET A 156 -1.17 5.23 -4.69
C MET A 156 -1.88 5.73 -3.43
N GLY A 157 -1.21 6.53 -2.62
CA GLY A 157 -1.77 7.15 -1.42
C GLY A 157 -1.38 8.62 -1.33
N THR A 158 -1.50 9.21 -0.16
CA THR A 158 -1.32 10.66 0.07
C THR A 158 0.07 11.16 -0.30
N ILE A 159 1.12 10.36 -0.02
CA ILE A 159 2.50 10.71 -0.36
C ILE A 159 2.62 10.86 -1.87
N TRP A 160 2.33 9.77 -2.56
CA TRP A 160 2.59 9.69 -4.00
C TRP A 160 1.61 10.52 -4.82
N ALA A 161 0.35 10.69 -4.38
CA ALA A 161 -0.60 11.57 -5.05
C ALA A 161 -0.16 13.05 -4.98
N ALA A 162 0.35 13.51 -3.83
CA ALA A 162 0.88 14.87 -3.70
C ALA A 162 2.14 15.08 -4.55
N GLU A 163 3.06 14.11 -4.57
CA GLU A 163 4.29 14.16 -5.37
C GLU A 163 4.00 14.09 -6.87
N THR A 164 2.98 13.33 -7.31
CA THR A 164 2.52 13.27 -8.70
C THR A 164 1.93 14.61 -9.13
N ALA A 165 1.06 15.21 -8.31
CA ALA A 165 0.49 16.54 -8.59
C ALA A 165 1.57 17.62 -8.69
N PHE A 166 2.60 17.55 -7.84
CA PHE A 166 3.76 18.43 -7.94
C PHE A 166 4.53 18.20 -9.25
N GLY A 167 4.75 16.95 -9.64
CA GLY A 167 5.41 16.60 -10.92
C GLY A 167 4.66 17.08 -12.15
N LEU A 168 3.33 17.20 -12.08
CA LEU A 168 2.47 17.77 -13.12
C LEU A 168 2.47 19.30 -13.12
N GLY A 169 2.94 19.95 -12.05
CA GLY A 169 2.79 21.40 -11.90
C GLY A 169 1.33 21.85 -11.68
N LEU A 170 0.42 20.93 -11.34
CA LEU A 170 -1.00 21.21 -11.16
C LEU A 170 -1.39 21.27 -9.69
N SER A 171 -2.30 22.20 -9.39
CA SER A 171 -2.91 22.28 -8.06
C SER A 171 -3.60 20.94 -7.70
N PRO A 172 -3.44 20.44 -6.46
CA PRO A 172 -4.14 19.21 -6.02
C PRO A 172 -5.66 19.31 -6.10
N PHE A 173 -6.21 20.52 -6.12
CA PHE A 173 -7.64 20.83 -6.11
C PHE A 173 -8.23 21.04 -7.50
N THR A 174 -7.39 21.22 -8.51
CA THR A 174 -7.81 21.43 -9.90
C THR A 174 -8.07 20.07 -10.58
N PRO A 175 -9.11 19.92 -11.39
CA PRO A 175 -9.28 18.76 -12.25
C PRO A 175 -8.12 18.59 -13.23
N LEU A 176 -7.83 17.34 -13.61
CA LEU A 176 -6.78 17.04 -14.59
C LEU A 176 -7.03 17.74 -15.94
N GLY A 177 -8.30 17.86 -16.35
CA GLY A 177 -8.68 18.43 -17.63
C GLY A 177 -8.06 17.66 -18.79
N SER A 178 -7.46 18.38 -19.74
CA SER A 178 -6.78 17.82 -20.91
C SER A 178 -5.28 17.56 -20.70
N ALA A 179 -4.76 17.74 -19.48
CA ALA A 179 -3.33 17.54 -19.22
C ALA A 179 -2.96 16.03 -19.31
N ASP A 180 -1.82 15.76 -19.96
CA ASP A 180 -1.24 14.41 -19.97
C ASP A 180 -0.51 14.14 -18.66
N ALA A 181 -0.97 13.14 -17.92
CA ALA A 181 -0.40 12.74 -16.65
C ALA A 181 0.59 11.57 -16.76
N SER A 182 0.75 10.96 -17.92
CA SER A 182 1.51 9.72 -18.12
C SER A 182 2.95 9.82 -17.63
N GLY A 183 3.65 10.89 -17.99
CA GLY A 183 5.04 11.11 -17.57
C GLY A 183 5.20 11.31 -16.06
N ALA A 184 4.27 11.99 -15.40
CA ALA A 184 4.31 12.19 -13.95
C ALA A 184 3.97 10.89 -13.19
N ILE A 185 3.03 10.11 -13.70
CA ILE A 185 2.67 8.80 -13.15
C ILE A 185 3.84 7.84 -13.28
N GLU A 186 4.50 7.76 -14.44
CA GLU A 186 5.68 6.91 -14.64
C GLU A 186 6.85 7.34 -13.73
N SER A 187 7.09 8.64 -13.59
CA SER A 187 8.08 9.15 -12.64
C SER A 187 7.76 8.72 -11.21
N THR A 188 6.49 8.79 -10.82
CA THR A 188 6.03 8.34 -9.50
C THR A 188 6.21 6.84 -9.32
N ARG A 189 5.82 6.03 -10.31
CA ARG A 189 6.04 4.58 -10.34
C ARG A 189 7.51 4.23 -10.14
N THR A 190 8.40 4.89 -10.86
CA THR A 190 9.86 4.71 -10.74
C THR A 190 10.36 5.01 -9.32
N LYS A 191 9.89 6.11 -8.71
CA LYS A 191 10.23 6.46 -7.32
C LYS A 191 9.68 5.42 -6.33
N MET A 192 8.44 4.94 -6.52
CA MET A 192 7.85 3.89 -5.70
C MET A 192 8.63 2.57 -5.82
N LEU A 193 9.04 2.16 -7.02
CA LEU A 193 9.87 0.97 -7.24
C LEU A 193 11.24 1.11 -6.57
N THR A 194 11.83 2.31 -6.60
CA THR A 194 13.06 2.64 -5.88
C THR A 194 12.87 2.51 -4.36
N ALA A 195 11.73 2.99 -3.83
CA ALA A 195 11.36 2.83 -2.43
C ALA A 195 11.15 1.36 -2.05
N VAL A 196 10.58 0.54 -2.94
CA VAL A 196 10.45 -0.93 -2.73
C VAL A 196 11.81 -1.60 -2.56
N ARG A 197 12.86 -1.08 -3.20
CA ARG A 197 14.25 -1.58 -3.09
C ARG A 197 14.98 -1.05 -1.84
N GLY A 198 14.31 -0.25 -1.00
CA GLY A 198 14.86 0.25 0.26
C GLY A 198 15.43 1.67 0.22
N ALA A 199 15.54 2.29 -0.95
CA ALA A 199 15.94 3.69 -1.04
C ALA A 199 14.81 4.63 -0.55
N ARG A 200 15.19 5.86 -0.20
CA ARG A 200 14.23 6.89 0.23
C ARG A 200 14.26 8.06 -0.76
N PRO A 201 13.37 8.07 -1.77
CA PRO A 201 13.26 9.19 -2.68
C PRO A 201 13.02 10.50 -1.94
N ALA A 202 13.68 11.56 -2.39
CA ALA A 202 13.47 12.89 -1.81
C ALA A 202 12.06 13.38 -2.13
N MET A 203 11.30 13.75 -1.10
CA MET A 203 9.97 14.34 -1.25
C MET A 203 10.08 15.82 -1.61
N MET A 204 9.29 16.24 -2.59
CA MET A 204 9.25 17.62 -3.05
C MET A 204 8.29 18.47 -2.21
N VAL A 205 7.13 17.91 -1.85
CA VAL A 205 6.07 18.61 -1.11
C VAL A 205 5.56 17.85 0.11
N PHE A 206 5.56 16.51 0.11
CA PHE A 206 4.96 15.71 1.18
C PHE A 206 5.63 15.98 2.53
N GLU A 207 4.82 16.28 3.57
CA GLU A 207 5.24 16.63 4.94
C GLU A 207 6.25 17.78 5.03
N ARG A 208 6.20 18.72 4.06
CA ARG A 208 7.10 19.87 4.01
C ARG A 208 6.41 21.21 4.22
N THR A 209 5.24 21.22 4.83
CA THR A 209 4.48 22.48 5.12
C THR A 209 5.38 23.51 5.78
N GLY A 210 5.37 24.75 5.24
CA GLY A 210 6.18 25.87 5.71
C GLY A 210 7.66 25.83 5.26
N GLN A 211 8.17 24.69 4.79
CA GLN A 211 9.52 24.61 4.25
C GLN A 211 9.61 25.22 2.84
N PRO A 212 10.76 25.76 2.44
CA PRO A 212 10.93 26.30 1.08
C PRO A 212 10.80 25.19 0.03
N CYS A 213 10.08 25.50 -1.04
CA CYS A 213 10.02 24.64 -2.24
C CYS A 213 11.44 24.46 -2.82
N ARG A 214 11.78 23.24 -3.16
CA ARG A 214 13.12 22.90 -3.71
C ARG A 214 13.34 23.43 -5.13
N VAL A 215 12.28 23.93 -5.79
CA VAL A 215 12.35 24.49 -7.14
C VAL A 215 12.33 26.02 -7.12
N CYS A 216 11.36 26.64 -6.42
CA CYS A 216 11.16 28.10 -6.50
C CYS A 216 11.33 28.82 -5.14
N GLY A 217 11.59 28.12 -4.05
CA GLY A 217 11.79 28.73 -2.73
C GLY A 217 10.50 29.12 -1.99
N ALA A 218 9.34 29.15 -2.64
CA ALA A 218 8.08 29.49 -1.98
C ALA A 218 7.70 28.48 -0.90
N PRO A 219 7.04 28.89 0.21
CA PRO A 219 6.68 27.97 1.28
C PRO A 219 5.63 26.95 0.82
N ILE A 220 5.90 25.68 1.07
CA ILE A 220 4.94 24.59 0.82
C ILE A 220 3.72 24.78 1.69
N ARG A 221 2.55 24.54 1.14
CA ARG A 221 1.26 24.57 1.82
C ARG A 221 0.69 23.17 2.01
N SER A 222 -0.22 23.02 2.98
CA SER A 222 -1.01 21.81 3.17
C SER A 222 -2.49 22.16 3.32
N GLY A 223 -3.35 21.24 2.92
CA GLY A 223 -4.79 21.37 3.01
C GLY A 223 -5.46 20.00 2.92
N ARG A 224 -6.78 19.99 2.77
CA ARG A 224 -7.55 18.74 2.68
C ARG A 224 -8.28 18.68 1.35
N VAL A 225 -8.30 17.51 0.74
CA VAL A 225 -9.00 17.21 -0.52
C VAL A 225 -10.02 16.10 -0.28
N GLY A 226 -11.16 16.16 -0.99
CA GLY A 226 -12.30 15.26 -0.81
C GLY A 226 -13.29 15.79 0.22
N ARG A 227 -14.33 15.01 0.50
CA ARG A 227 -15.41 15.35 1.44
C ARG A 227 -15.20 14.66 2.79
N ALA A 228 -15.39 15.40 3.89
CA ALA A 228 -15.38 14.82 5.23
C ALA A 228 -16.45 13.70 5.37
N PRO A 229 -16.21 12.65 6.14
CA PRO A 229 -15.00 12.34 6.91
C PRO A 229 -13.91 11.57 6.11
N ARG A 230 -14.03 11.48 4.79
CA ARG A 230 -13.11 10.73 3.92
C ARG A 230 -12.03 11.61 3.29
N ASP A 231 -12.05 12.91 3.61
CA ASP A 231 -11.03 13.86 3.14
C ASP A 231 -9.61 13.42 3.55
N ARG A 232 -8.63 13.81 2.76
CA ARG A 232 -7.22 13.47 2.95
C ARG A 232 -6.36 14.73 2.93
N VAL A 233 -5.33 14.76 3.75
CA VAL A 233 -4.32 15.82 3.69
C VAL A 233 -3.55 15.73 2.38
N THR A 234 -3.26 16.88 1.78
CA THR A 234 -2.38 17.02 0.63
C THR A 234 -1.42 18.18 0.83
N TYR A 235 -0.38 18.23 0.03
CA TYR A 235 0.71 19.20 0.12
C TYR A 235 1.01 19.74 -1.27
N TRP A 236 1.33 21.03 -1.40
CA TRP A 236 1.64 21.64 -2.70
C TRP A 236 2.50 22.89 -2.55
N CYS A 237 3.18 23.25 -3.62
CA CYS A 237 3.82 24.54 -3.77
C CYS A 237 2.85 25.53 -4.48
N PRO A 238 2.44 26.63 -3.85
CA PRO A 238 1.48 27.55 -4.45
C PRO A 238 2.01 28.29 -5.69
N SER A 239 3.32 28.35 -5.87
CA SER A 239 3.95 29.01 -7.04
C SER A 239 4.23 28.05 -8.19
N CYS A 240 4.54 26.75 -7.92
CA CYS A 240 4.81 25.79 -8.97
C CYS A 240 3.53 25.06 -9.44
N GLN A 241 2.47 25.11 -8.66
CA GLN A 241 1.21 24.40 -8.89
C GLN A 241 0.01 25.36 -8.87
N GLY A 242 0.19 26.52 -9.51
CA GLY A 242 -0.77 27.63 -9.55
C GLY A 242 -2.19 27.28 -10.00
#